data_a48244e381537d7ab2e8b6b2a20db2cc
#
_entry.id   a48244e381537d7ab2e8b6b2a20db2cc
#
_cell.length_a   1.000
_cell.length_b   1.000
_cell.length_c   1.000
_cell.angle_alpha   90.00
_cell.angle_beta   90.00
_cell.angle_gamma   90.00
#
_symmetry.space_group_name_H-M   'P 1'
#
loop_
_entity.id
_entity.type
_entity.pdbx_description
1 polymer ?
#
loop_
_entity_poly.entity_id
_entity_poly.type
_entity_poly.pdbx_seq_one_letter_code
_entity_poly.pdbx_strand_id
1 'polypeptide(L)'
;MKKYGGVLLICKKSNKFLLLKRSPQSTYPKTWALVSGGIEKGEQVLEGIKRELWEETQIKSDGIKFDFFEHQDNLLPYFDFYVGYCEEEYKCILDGENTDWGWFSIDNVPKPLFPTLYSSLLRIL
;
A
#
# COMPACT_ATOMS: atom_id res chain seq x y z
N MET A 1 -9.30 -1.63 -20.11
CA MET A 1 -9.14 -0.64 -19.01
C MET A 1 -8.00 -1.06 -18.11
N LYS A 2 -7.08 -0.17 -17.81
CA LYS A 2 -6.00 -0.44 -16.88
C LYS A 2 -6.55 -0.51 -15.46
N LYS A 3 -6.22 -1.58 -14.75
CA LYS A 3 -6.61 -1.76 -13.36
C LYS A 3 -5.41 -1.52 -12.44
N TYR A 4 -5.69 -1.01 -11.26
CA TYR A 4 -4.69 -0.76 -10.22
C TYR A 4 -5.19 -1.37 -8.92
N GLY A 5 -4.28 -1.64 -8.03
CA GLY A 5 -4.63 -2.13 -6.71
C GLY A 5 -3.54 -1.84 -5.71
N GLY A 6 -3.90 -1.91 -4.45
CA GLY A 6 -2.94 -1.68 -3.39
C GLY A 6 -3.34 -2.33 -2.09
N VAL A 7 -2.39 -2.40 -1.17
CA VAL A 7 -2.59 -2.98 0.15
C VAL A 7 -1.99 -2.11 1.23
N LEU A 8 -2.77 -1.88 2.27
CA LEU A 8 -2.30 -1.29 3.51
C LEU A 8 -1.98 -2.43 4.46
N LEU A 9 -0.69 -2.64 4.76
CA LEU A 9 -0.30 -3.65 5.73
C LEU A 9 -0.44 -3.10 7.14
N ILE A 10 -1.08 -3.86 8.01
CA ILE A 10 -1.24 -3.51 9.42
C ILE A 10 -0.59 -4.61 10.26
N CYS A 11 0.34 -4.21 11.12
CA CYS A 11 0.95 -5.13 12.07
C CYS A 11 0.03 -5.28 13.29
N LYS A 12 -0.41 -6.50 13.57
CA LYS A 12 -1.35 -6.75 14.66
C LYS A 12 -0.76 -6.43 16.03
N LYS A 13 0.54 -6.68 16.22
CA LYS A 13 1.18 -6.47 17.53
C LYS A 13 1.35 -5.00 17.86
N SER A 14 1.75 -4.19 16.90
CA SER A 14 2.02 -2.77 17.13
C SER A 14 0.85 -1.86 16.76
N ASN A 15 -0.10 -2.38 16.01
CA ASN A 15 -1.22 -1.61 15.45
C ASN A 15 -0.75 -0.49 14.52
N LYS A 16 0.45 -0.65 13.95
CA LYS A 16 1.02 0.29 12.99
C LYS A 16 0.84 -0.24 11.57
N PHE A 17 0.86 0.67 10.61
CA PHE A 17 0.70 0.33 9.19
C PHE A 17 1.90 0.81 8.38
N LEU A 18 2.16 0.12 7.28
CA LEU A 18 3.29 0.39 6.40
C LEU A 18 2.93 1.43 5.36
N LEU A 19 3.75 2.48 5.26
CA LEU A 19 3.67 3.44 4.18
C LEU A 19 5.02 3.57 3.49
N LEU A 20 4.97 3.82 2.19
CA LEU A 20 6.15 4.06 1.35
C LEU A 20 6.10 5.49 0.84
N LYS A 21 7.25 6.13 0.77
CA LYS A 21 7.37 7.49 0.22
C LYS A 21 7.63 7.41 -1.27
N ARG A 22 6.75 8.03 -2.06
CA ARG A 22 6.82 8.03 -3.51
C ARG A 22 7.98 8.88 -4.00
N SER A 23 8.59 8.44 -5.11
CA SER A 23 9.74 9.15 -5.68
C SER A 23 9.35 10.54 -6.20
N PRO A 24 10.36 11.45 -6.36
CA PRO A 24 10.09 12.78 -6.93
C PRO A 24 9.58 12.73 -8.38
N GLN A 25 9.81 11.63 -9.10
CA GLN A 25 9.41 11.49 -10.50
C GLN A 25 8.04 10.85 -10.69
N SER A 26 7.41 10.41 -9.60
CA SER A 26 6.12 9.75 -9.66
C SER A 26 4.96 10.76 -9.69
N THR A 27 3.75 10.25 -9.97
CA THR A 27 2.54 11.04 -9.74
C THR A 27 2.36 11.23 -8.24
N TYR A 28 1.87 12.39 -7.82
CA TYR A 28 1.81 12.78 -6.41
C TYR A 28 3.16 12.57 -5.73
N PRO A 29 4.21 13.25 -6.23
CA PRO A 29 5.58 12.97 -5.80
C PRO A 29 5.79 13.26 -4.31
N LYS A 30 6.68 12.51 -3.69
CA LYS A 30 7.10 12.68 -2.29
C LYS A 30 5.97 12.50 -1.27
N THR A 31 4.81 11.98 -1.68
CA THR A 31 3.74 11.65 -0.73
C THR A 31 3.94 10.24 -0.18
N TRP A 32 3.42 10.02 1.01
CA TRP A 32 3.44 8.70 1.65
C TRP A 32 2.16 7.95 1.31
N ALA A 33 2.30 6.73 0.83
CA ALA A 33 1.19 5.95 0.31
C ALA A 33 1.30 4.47 0.70
N LEU A 34 0.21 3.75 0.54
CA LEU A 34 0.25 2.29 0.69
C LEU A 34 1.00 1.66 -0.48
N VAL A 35 1.31 0.38 -0.36
CA VAL A 35 1.93 -0.38 -1.47
C VAL A 35 0.90 -0.54 -2.58
N SER A 36 1.21 -0.11 -3.79
CA SER A 36 0.25 -0.14 -4.90
C SER A 36 0.96 -0.20 -6.25
N GLY A 37 0.22 -0.60 -7.26
CA GLY A 37 0.72 -0.61 -8.63
C GLY A 37 -0.32 -1.07 -9.63
N GLY A 38 0.09 -1.14 -10.89
CA GLY A 38 -0.76 -1.59 -11.97
C GLY A 38 -0.89 -3.11 -11.99
N ILE A 39 -2.08 -3.57 -12.32
CA ILE A 39 -2.38 -4.99 -12.46
C ILE A 39 -2.10 -5.38 -13.91
N GLU A 40 -1.31 -6.42 -14.12
CA GLU A 40 -0.95 -6.87 -15.45
C GLU A 40 -2.10 -7.63 -16.11
N LYS A 41 -2.11 -7.61 -17.43
CA LYS A 41 -3.13 -8.32 -18.20
C LYS A 41 -3.07 -9.81 -17.86
N GLY A 42 -4.22 -10.38 -17.51
CA GLY A 42 -4.30 -11.79 -17.14
C GLY A 42 -4.11 -12.09 -15.68
N GLU A 43 -3.66 -11.10 -14.88
CA GLU A 43 -3.57 -11.27 -13.43
C GLU A 43 -4.92 -11.04 -12.76
N GLN A 44 -5.19 -11.80 -11.70
CA GLN A 44 -6.21 -11.40 -10.73
C GLN A 44 -5.69 -10.19 -9.96
N VAL A 45 -6.59 -9.33 -9.49
CA VAL A 45 -6.18 -8.11 -8.79
C VAL A 45 -5.30 -8.43 -7.58
N LEU A 46 -5.72 -9.38 -6.74
CA LEU A 46 -4.94 -9.73 -5.54
C LEU A 46 -3.57 -10.33 -5.89
N GLU A 47 -3.47 -11.11 -6.96
CA GLU A 47 -2.17 -11.61 -7.43
C GLU A 47 -1.24 -10.48 -7.81
N GLY A 48 -1.76 -9.48 -8.53
CA GLY A 48 -0.99 -8.30 -8.90
C GLY A 48 -0.55 -7.49 -7.69
N ILE A 49 -1.42 -7.36 -6.69
CA ILE A 49 -1.08 -6.67 -5.45
C ILE A 49 0.05 -7.41 -4.71
N LYS A 50 0.00 -8.74 -4.63
CA LYS A 50 1.05 -9.53 -4.00
C LYS A 50 2.38 -9.41 -4.75
N ARG A 51 2.33 -9.36 -6.09
CA ARG A 51 3.52 -9.13 -6.91
C ARG A 51 4.11 -7.76 -6.65
N GLU A 52 3.29 -6.70 -6.61
CA GLU A 52 3.74 -5.34 -6.33
C GLU A 52 4.34 -5.24 -4.92
N LEU A 53 3.74 -5.91 -3.94
CA LEU A 53 4.29 -5.95 -2.59
C LEU A 53 5.71 -6.51 -2.60
N TRP A 54 5.93 -7.62 -3.29
CA TRP A 54 7.26 -8.20 -3.40
C TRP A 54 8.23 -7.28 -4.15
N GLU A 55 7.80 -6.74 -5.30
CA GLU A 55 8.66 -5.88 -6.11
C GLU A 55 9.09 -4.62 -5.36
N GLU A 56 8.17 -4.01 -4.63
CA GLU A 56 8.44 -2.73 -3.98
C GLU A 56 9.10 -2.86 -2.61
N THR A 57 8.93 -3.97 -1.92
CA THR A 57 9.40 -4.10 -0.52
C THR A 57 10.15 -5.39 -0.22
N GLN A 58 10.07 -6.39 -1.08
CA GLN A 58 10.53 -7.76 -0.85
C GLN A 58 9.87 -8.43 0.36
N ILE A 59 8.67 -8.02 0.70
CA ILE A 59 7.86 -8.70 1.70
C ILE A 59 7.09 -9.82 0.98
N LYS A 60 7.21 -11.05 1.50
CA LYS A 60 6.46 -12.21 0.99
C LYS A 60 5.05 -12.18 1.53
N SER A 61 4.09 -12.52 0.68
CA SER A 61 2.67 -12.49 1.05
C SER A 61 2.22 -13.66 1.92
N ASP A 62 3.08 -14.68 2.13
CA ASP A 62 2.71 -15.95 2.78
C ASP A 62 2.14 -15.77 4.18
N GLY A 63 2.57 -14.95 4.99
CA GLY A 63 2.08 -14.77 6.36
C GLY A 63 1.05 -13.67 6.52
N ILE A 64 0.49 -13.20 5.41
CA ILE A 64 -0.40 -12.04 5.42
C ILE A 64 -1.81 -12.45 5.09
N LYS A 65 -2.77 -12.02 5.91
CA LYS A 65 -4.19 -12.20 5.63
C LYS A 65 -4.70 -10.96 4.90
N PHE A 66 -5.19 -11.13 3.66
CA PHE A 66 -5.68 -10.03 2.84
C PHE A 66 -7.21 -9.97 2.90
N ASP A 67 -7.73 -8.80 3.21
CA ASP A 67 -9.16 -8.53 3.19
C ASP A 67 -9.45 -7.40 2.22
N PHE A 68 -10.43 -7.58 1.34
CA PHE A 68 -10.87 -6.52 0.45
C PHE A 68 -11.53 -5.41 1.28
N PHE A 69 -11.11 -4.17 1.05
CA PHE A 69 -11.69 -3.03 1.75
C PHE A 69 -12.68 -2.28 0.87
N GLU A 70 -12.25 -1.86 -0.32
CA GLU A 70 -13.08 -0.95 -1.11
C GLU A 70 -12.57 -0.84 -2.54
N HIS A 71 -13.50 -0.69 -3.48
CA HIS A 71 -13.20 -0.31 -4.85
C HIS A 71 -13.30 1.22 -4.96
N GLN A 72 -12.31 1.86 -5.57
CA GLN A 72 -12.25 3.31 -5.72
C GLN A 72 -12.05 3.70 -7.17
N ASP A 73 -12.75 4.75 -7.62
CA ASP A 73 -12.64 5.29 -8.98
C ASP A 73 -12.26 6.78 -8.99
N ASN A 74 -11.95 7.36 -7.83
CA ASN A 74 -11.78 8.81 -7.71
C ASN A 74 -10.48 9.36 -8.28
N LEU A 75 -9.34 8.71 -8.04
CA LEU A 75 -8.04 9.16 -8.54
C LEU A 75 -7.56 8.36 -9.75
N LEU A 76 -7.97 7.11 -9.86
CA LEU A 76 -7.67 6.21 -10.96
C LEU A 76 -8.96 5.60 -11.48
N PRO A 77 -9.02 5.21 -12.76
CA PRO A 77 -10.24 4.63 -13.32
C PRO A 77 -10.72 3.36 -12.64
N TYR A 78 -9.79 2.61 -12.00
CA TYR A 78 -10.10 1.37 -11.31
C TYR A 78 -9.02 1.11 -10.28
N PHE A 79 -9.37 1.12 -9.01
CA PHE A 79 -8.43 0.83 -7.94
C PHE A 79 -9.12 -0.01 -6.86
N ASP A 80 -8.56 -1.19 -6.59
CA ASP A 80 -9.04 -2.06 -5.51
C ASP A 80 -8.12 -1.94 -4.30
N PHE A 81 -8.67 -1.55 -3.18
CA PHE A 81 -7.98 -1.31 -1.92
C PHE A 81 -8.16 -2.51 -1.00
N TYR A 82 -7.05 -3.16 -0.63
CA TYR A 82 -7.02 -4.27 0.31
C TYR A 82 -6.32 -3.86 1.59
N VAL A 83 -6.70 -4.49 2.70
CA VAL A 83 -5.97 -4.41 3.95
C VAL A 83 -5.31 -5.76 4.19
N GLY A 84 -4.03 -5.75 4.53
CA GLY A 84 -3.28 -6.96 4.83
C GLY A 84 -2.85 -6.96 6.29
N TYR A 85 -3.12 -8.06 7.01
CA TYR A 85 -2.75 -8.18 8.42
C TYR A 85 -1.54 -9.09 8.56
N CYS A 86 -0.50 -8.61 9.26
CA CYS A 86 0.71 -9.37 9.52
C CYS A 86 1.06 -9.33 11.01
N GLU A 87 1.94 -10.23 11.42
CA GLU A 87 2.33 -10.35 12.83
C GLU A 87 3.54 -9.49 13.18
N GLU A 88 4.35 -9.09 12.20
CA GLU A 88 5.59 -8.36 12.40
C GLU A 88 5.67 -7.10 11.55
N GLU A 89 6.47 -6.14 12.02
CA GLU A 89 6.84 -4.99 11.21
C GLU A 89 8.04 -5.37 10.36
N TYR A 90 7.78 -5.84 9.15
CA TYR A 90 8.84 -6.28 8.25
C TYR A 90 9.72 -5.11 7.80
N LYS A 91 11.00 -5.40 7.59
CA LYS A 91 11.91 -4.45 6.93
C LYS A 91 11.66 -4.50 5.44
N CYS A 92 11.75 -3.34 4.80
CA CYS A 92 11.58 -3.23 3.36
C CYS A 92 12.93 -3.07 2.67
N ILE A 93 13.03 -3.69 1.48
CA ILE A 93 14.13 -3.43 0.55
C ILE A 93 13.48 -2.79 -0.65
N LEU A 94 13.73 -1.50 -0.86
CA LEU A 94 13.05 -0.72 -1.88
C LEU A 94 13.65 -0.95 -3.26
N ASP A 95 12.81 -0.84 -4.30
CA ASP A 95 13.18 -1.08 -5.70
C ASP A 95 13.57 0.19 -6.47
N GLY A 96 13.54 1.34 -5.81
CA GLY A 96 13.84 2.63 -6.45
C GLY A 96 12.63 3.44 -6.88
N GLU A 97 11.46 2.85 -6.95
CA GLU A 97 10.21 3.59 -7.21
C GLU A 97 9.75 4.36 -5.98
N ASN A 98 10.18 3.91 -4.82
CA ASN A 98 9.92 4.56 -3.53
C ASN A 98 11.27 4.88 -2.89
N THR A 99 11.34 5.98 -2.16
CA THR A 99 12.60 6.48 -1.60
C THR A 99 12.73 6.29 -0.10
N ASP A 100 11.64 5.94 0.57
CA ASP A 100 11.65 5.70 2.02
C ASP A 100 10.46 4.84 2.41
N TRP A 101 10.49 4.31 3.62
CA TRP A 101 9.42 3.48 4.16
C TRP A 101 9.40 3.58 5.67
N GLY A 102 8.25 3.24 6.26
CA GLY A 102 8.14 3.19 7.71
C GLY A 102 6.80 2.62 8.15
N TRP A 103 6.75 2.23 9.42
CA TRP A 103 5.54 1.79 10.09
C TRP A 103 5.05 2.91 10.99
N PHE A 104 3.80 3.32 10.81
CA PHE A 104 3.25 4.51 11.47
C PHE A 104 1.95 4.18 12.19
N SER A 105 1.62 4.98 13.21
CA SER A 105 0.31 4.93 13.84
C SER A 105 -0.55 6.08 13.31
N ILE A 106 -1.87 5.95 13.51
CA ILE A 106 -2.80 6.99 13.04
C ILE A 106 -2.52 8.35 13.71
N ASP A 107 -1.98 8.34 14.91
CA ASP A 107 -1.66 9.57 15.65
C ASP A 107 -0.34 10.21 15.23
N ASN A 108 0.44 9.52 14.40
CA ASN A 108 1.78 9.98 14.02
C ASN A 108 2.08 9.65 12.56
N VAL A 109 1.18 10.01 11.67
CA VAL A 109 1.36 9.79 10.23
C VAL A 109 2.38 10.78 9.66
N PRO A 110 3.17 10.33 8.67
CA PRO A 110 4.12 11.23 8.01
C PRO A 110 3.39 12.17 7.06
N LYS A 111 4.03 13.26 6.68
CA LYS A 111 3.44 14.26 5.76
C LYS A 111 4.38 14.51 4.58
N PRO A 112 3.83 14.78 3.41
CA PRO A 112 2.41 14.74 3.07
C PRO A 112 1.92 13.33 2.78
N LEU A 113 0.65 13.04 3.07
CA LEU A 113 0.03 11.78 2.70
C LEU A 113 -0.52 11.85 1.28
N PHE A 114 -0.54 10.69 0.61
CA PHE A 114 -1.20 10.55 -0.68
C PHE A 114 -2.66 11.00 -0.55
N PRO A 115 -3.22 11.70 -1.56
CA PRO A 115 -4.60 12.20 -1.49
C PRO A 115 -5.59 11.08 -1.17
N THR A 116 -6.57 11.38 -0.32
CA THR A 116 -7.63 10.49 0.16
C THR A 116 -7.18 9.38 1.13
N LEU A 117 -5.88 9.19 1.33
CA LEU A 117 -5.41 8.10 2.20
C LEU A 117 -5.84 8.29 3.65
N TYR A 118 -5.77 9.51 4.18
CA TYR A 118 -6.12 9.75 5.58
C TYR A 118 -7.57 9.37 5.87
N SER A 119 -8.48 9.70 4.96
CA SER A 119 -9.88 9.36 5.09
C SER A 119 -10.08 7.83 5.11
N SER A 120 -9.33 7.10 4.29
CA SER A 120 -9.36 5.63 4.31
C SER A 120 -8.83 5.06 5.62
N LEU A 121 -7.72 5.63 6.13
CA LEU A 121 -7.14 5.21 7.41
C LEU A 121 -8.14 5.35 8.56
N LEU A 122 -8.88 6.46 8.60
CA LEU A 122 -9.88 6.69 9.64
C LEU A 122 -11.02 5.67 9.59
N ARG A 123 -11.36 5.17 8.40
CA ARG A 123 -12.42 4.17 8.25
C ARG A 123 -11.94 2.74 8.55
N ILE A 124 -10.66 2.47 8.36
CA ILE A 124 -10.08 1.14 8.58
C ILE A 124 -9.73 0.91 10.05
N LEU A 125 -9.19 1.92 10.70
CA LEU A 125 -8.64 1.80 12.07
C LEU A 125 -9.62 2.10 13.18
#